data_56162b1aff8b5fcb62df70160cacc1e3
#
_entry.id   56162b1aff8b5fcb62df70160cacc1e3
#
_cell.length_a   1.000
_cell.length_b   1.000
_cell.length_c   1.000
_cell.angle_alpha   90.00
_cell.angle_beta   90.00
_cell.angle_gamma   90.00
#
_symmetry.space_group_name_H-M   'P 1'
#
loop_
_entity.id
_entity.type
_entity.pdbx_description
1 polymer ?
#
loop_
_entity_poly.entity_id
_entity_poly.type
_entity_poly.pdbx_seq_one_letter_code
_entity_poly.pdbx_strand_id
1 'polypeptide(L)'
;VKTASSNYSIYFGNDFIKSFPLKKISNSKEIFFIFDSKMPDLSIRKVKSFIRKSMPSKFDSFKFIANEKNKSIETSQKIIEKLIDLKFSRDSLIVSFGGGITTDLAGFVASVYLRGIEVMHIPTTLLAQVDASVGGKTGVNSKKFKNMIGAFKQPAAVLIDTCFLKSLSKRHLAAGYSEIIKHALIEDKNLLSKLDNFDQNIKKKGNITELSNLIRISTKIKANIVEQDEREKSVRAYLNFGHTFAHAIESVQSFKGLNHGEAVGVGMVCAAKLSLLLGKINSQEFDKIKSLIKKFNLPTKLPANCEPAKI
;
A
#
# COMPACT_ATOMS: atom_id res chain seq x y z
N VAL A 1 3.86 -3.58 -14.96
CA VAL A 1 3.94 -4.85 -14.24
C VAL A 1 3.36 -5.93 -15.12
N LYS A 2 4.16 -6.95 -15.43
CA LYS A 2 3.78 -8.09 -16.27
C LYS A 2 3.79 -9.34 -15.42
N THR A 3 2.62 -9.87 -15.11
CA THR A 3 2.48 -11.12 -14.35
C THR A 3 1.90 -12.23 -15.24
N ALA A 4 1.88 -13.46 -14.74
CA ALA A 4 1.28 -14.59 -15.46
C ALA A 4 -0.22 -14.39 -15.71
N SER A 5 -0.93 -13.71 -14.82
CA SER A 5 -2.39 -13.54 -14.89
C SER A 5 -2.83 -12.22 -15.52
N SER A 6 -1.97 -11.19 -15.57
CA SER A 6 -2.37 -9.84 -16.03
C SER A 6 -1.18 -8.94 -16.31
N ASN A 7 -1.43 -7.92 -17.12
CA ASN A 7 -0.49 -6.81 -17.36
C ASN A 7 -1.16 -5.50 -16.98
N TYR A 8 -0.48 -4.66 -16.20
CA TYR A 8 -0.99 -3.34 -15.86
C TYR A 8 0.12 -2.29 -15.75
N SER A 9 -0.27 -1.03 -15.84
CA SER A 9 0.66 0.10 -15.76
C SER A 9 0.56 0.79 -14.42
N ILE A 10 1.71 1.25 -13.90
CA ILE A 10 1.79 2.15 -12.76
C ILE A 10 2.22 3.53 -13.28
N TYR A 11 1.38 4.53 -13.07
CA TYR A 11 1.63 5.89 -13.49
C TYR A 11 2.06 6.74 -12.29
N PHE A 12 3.10 7.54 -12.48
CA PHE A 12 3.68 8.38 -11.43
C PHE A 12 3.60 9.85 -11.80
N GLY A 13 3.31 10.68 -10.82
CA GLY A 13 3.35 12.13 -11.00
C GLY A 13 3.08 12.90 -9.72
N ASN A 14 3.03 14.23 -9.88
CA ASN A 14 2.66 15.15 -8.81
C ASN A 14 1.57 16.08 -9.34
N ASP A 15 0.39 16.01 -8.75
CA ASP A 15 -0.82 16.74 -9.17
C ASP A 15 -1.29 16.45 -10.61
N PHE A 16 -1.06 15.24 -11.11
CA PHE A 16 -1.31 14.88 -12.52
C PHE A 16 -2.68 14.26 -12.79
N ILE A 17 -3.38 13.76 -11.78
CA ILE A 17 -4.66 13.04 -11.95
C ILE A 17 -5.69 13.89 -12.71
N LYS A 18 -5.74 15.20 -12.49
CA LYS A 18 -6.71 16.08 -13.19
C LYS A 18 -6.60 16.04 -14.71
N SER A 19 -5.41 15.87 -15.25
CA SER A 19 -5.11 15.85 -16.68
C SER A 19 -4.98 14.45 -17.27
N PHE A 20 -4.96 13.42 -16.42
CA PHE A 20 -4.77 12.04 -16.87
C PHE A 20 -6.03 11.52 -17.59
N PRO A 21 -5.92 10.94 -18.80
CA PRO A 21 -7.07 10.41 -19.50
C PRO A 21 -7.42 8.99 -19.04
N LEU A 22 -8.54 8.82 -18.34
CA LEU A 22 -8.99 7.51 -17.82
C LEU A 22 -9.14 6.46 -18.92
N LYS A 23 -9.50 6.86 -20.14
CA LYS A 23 -9.62 5.99 -21.32
C LYS A 23 -8.32 5.22 -21.67
N LYS A 24 -7.15 5.67 -21.19
CA LYS A 24 -5.90 4.90 -21.32
C LYS A 24 -5.88 3.65 -20.48
N ILE A 25 -6.75 3.55 -19.46
CA ILE A 25 -6.79 2.44 -18.51
C ILE A 25 -7.97 1.53 -18.83
N SER A 26 -9.16 2.10 -18.97
CA SER A 26 -10.39 1.35 -19.15
C SER A 26 -11.34 2.10 -20.07
N ASN A 27 -12.06 1.36 -20.89
CA ASN A 27 -13.16 1.86 -21.71
C ASN A 27 -14.52 1.77 -21.01
N SER A 28 -14.52 1.34 -19.72
CA SER A 28 -15.74 1.22 -18.95
C SER A 28 -16.54 2.51 -18.91
N LYS A 29 -17.84 2.38 -19.12
CA LYS A 29 -18.82 3.46 -18.96
C LYS A 29 -19.54 3.43 -17.63
N GLU A 30 -19.27 2.41 -16.81
CA GLU A 30 -19.84 2.23 -15.49
C GLU A 30 -18.73 2.30 -14.44
N ILE A 31 -18.71 3.33 -13.62
CA ILE A 31 -17.64 3.56 -12.65
C ILE A 31 -18.20 3.63 -11.25
N PHE A 32 -17.68 2.77 -10.37
CA PHE A 32 -18.01 2.77 -8.95
C PHE A 32 -16.82 3.23 -8.12
N PHE A 33 -16.99 4.30 -7.34
CA PHE A 33 -15.93 4.98 -6.62
C PHE A 33 -15.94 4.64 -5.13
N ILE A 34 -14.93 3.90 -4.65
CA ILE A 34 -14.76 3.53 -3.23
C ILE A 34 -13.68 4.43 -2.62
N PHE A 35 -14.00 5.15 -1.53
CA PHE A 35 -13.04 6.07 -0.93
C PHE A 35 -13.14 6.17 0.59
N ASP A 36 -11.99 6.48 1.21
CA ASP A 36 -11.92 6.80 2.64
C ASP A 36 -12.57 8.15 2.91
N SER A 37 -13.56 8.16 3.81
CA SER A 37 -14.29 9.38 4.22
C SER A 37 -13.42 10.40 4.95
N LYS A 38 -12.24 10.01 5.45
CA LYS A 38 -11.29 10.90 6.11
C LYS A 38 -10.38 11.66 5.15
N MET A 39 -10.48 11.38 3.85
CA MET A 39 -9.74 12.15 2.85
C MET A 39 -10.24 13.60 2.79
N PRO A 40 -9.33 14.58 2.56
CA PRO A 40 -9.75 15.97 2.39
C PRO A 40 -10.80 16.13 1.26
N ASP A 41 -11.86 16.89 1.49
CA ASP A 41 -12.93 17.10 0.51
C ASP A 41 -12.43 17.61 -0.84
N LEU A 42 -11.42 18.47 -0.83
CA LEU A 42 -10.79 18.96 -2.05
C LEU A 42 -10.19 17.82 -2.88
N SER A 43 -9.54 16.85 -2.22
CA SER A 43 -8.97 15.67 -2.88
C SER A 43 -10.06 14.76 -3.44
N ILE A 44 -11.14 14.54 -2.68
CA ILE A 44 -12.30 13.76 -3.13
C ILE A 44 -12.95 14.41 -4.35
N ARG A 45 -13.18 15.74 -4.31
CA ARG A 45 -13.74 16.50 -5.45
C ARG A 45 -12.83 16.43 -6.67
N LYS A 46 -11.50 16.51 -6.48
CA LYS A 46 -10.52 16.38 -7.56
C LYS A 46 -10.64 15.03 -8.27
N VAL A 47 -10.70 13.92 -7.52
CA VAL A 47 -10.82 12.58 -8.11
C VAL A 47 -12.20 12.35 -8.73
N LYS A 48 -13.28 12.81 -8.11
CA LYS A 48 -14.62 12.75 -8.71
C LYS A 48 -14.69 13.53 -10.03
N SER A 49 -14.06 14.71 -10.11
CA SER A 49 -13.96 15.49 -11.35
C SER A 49 -13.17 14.75 -12.43
N PHE A 50 -12.06 14.11 -12.07
CA PHE A 50 -11.28 13.26 -12.97
C PHE A 50 -12.14 12.12 -13.55
N ILE A 51 -12.88 11.40 -12.71
CA ILE A 51 -13.76 10.31 -13.14
C ILE A 51 -14.85 10.84 -14.09
N ARG A 52 -15.52 11.93 -13.71
CA ARG A 52 -16.62 12.51 -14.51
C ARG A 52 -16.18 13.02 -15.89
N LYS A 53 -14.92 13.41 -16.06
CA LYS A 53 -14.37 13.79 -17.37
C LYS A 53 -14.35 12.64 -18.38
N SER A 54 -14.39 11.38 -17.93
CA SER A 54 -14.54 10.23 -18.83
C SER A 54 -15.96 10.04 -19.33
N MET A 55 -16.91 10.86 -18.85
CA MET A 55 -18.34 10.80 -19.17
C MET A 55 -18.92 9.38 -19.00
N PRO A 56 -18.88 8.82 -17.79
CA PRO A 56 -19.48 7.52 -17.54
C PRO A 56 -21.00 7.61 -17.70
N SER A 57 -21.62 6.58 -18.28
CA SER A 57 -23.08 6.45 -18.36
C SER A 57 -23.69 6.13 -16.99
N LYS A 58 -22.90 5.50 -16.11
CA LYS A 58 -23.28 5.18 -14.74
C LYS A 58 -22.14 5.52 -13.78
N PHE A 59 -22.44 6.30 -12.74
CA PHE A 59 -21.48 6.67 -11.70
C PHE A 59 -22.13 6.69 -10.33
N ASP A 60 -21.61 5.93 -9.41
CA ASP A 60 -21.97 5.99 -7.98
C ASP A 60 -20.73 5.79 -7.10
N SER A 61 -20.87 5.98 -5.80
CA SER A 61 -19.77 5.89 -4.87
C SER A 61 -20.15 5.31 -3.52
N PHE A 62 -19.18 4.67 -2.88
CA PHE A 62 -19.27 4.21 -1.49
C PHE A 62 -18.18 4.87 -0.65
N LYS A 63 -18.59 5.59 0.38
CA LYS A 63 -17.68 6.18 1.37
C LYS A 63 -17.67 5.34 2.65
N PHE A 64 -16.50 5.14 3.23
CA PHE A 64 -16.38 4.47 4.53
C PHE A 64 -15.18 5.04 5.31
N ILE A 65 -15.13 4.80 6.61
CA ILE A 65 -13.96 5.13 7.43
C ILE A 65 -12.96 3.99 7.27
N ALA A 66 -11.82 4.26 6.60
CA ALA A 66 -10.78 3.27 6.41
C ALA A 66 -10.01 3.04 7.71
N ASN A 67 -10.36 1.97 8.40
CA ASN A 67 -9.68 1.45 9.58
C ASN A 67 -9.74 -0.09 9.58
N GLU A 68 -8.96 -0.73 10.43
CA GLU A 68 -8.87 -2.20 10.48
C GLU A 68 -10.22 -2.87 10.80
N LYS A 69 -11.10 -2.23 11.60
CA LYS A 69 -12.44 -2.74 11.90
C LYS A 69 -13.32 -2.81 10.66
N ASN A 70 -13.22 -1.79 9.80
CA ASN A 70 -14.04 -1.68 8.60
C ASN A 70 -13.40 -2.37 7.37
N LYS A 71 -12.18 -2.90 7.49
CA LYS A 71 -11.58 -3.81 6.51
C LYS A 71 -12.16 -5.21 6.73
N SER A 72 -13.43 -5.42 6.44
CA SER A 72 -14.19 -6.60 6.84
C SER A 72 -15.11 -7.15 5.74
N ILE A 73 -15.56 -8.39 5.92
CA ILE A 73 -16.55 -9.03 5.05
C ILE A 73 -17.86 -8.23 5.04
N GLU A 74 -18.29 -7.74 6.19
CA GLU A 74 -19.54 -6.99 6.32
C GLU A 74 -19.51 -5.68 5.52
N THR A 75 -18.35 -5.00 5.50
CA THR A 75 -18.18 -3.81 4.66
C THR A 75 -18.14 -4.18 3.17
N SER A 76 -17.47 -5.28 2.80
CA SER A 76 -17.46 -5.79 1.44
C SER A 76 -18.85 -6.14 0.96
N GLN A 77 -19.65 -6.81 1.80
CA GLN A 77 -21.04 -7.17 1.50
C GLN A 77 -21.88 -5.93 1.21
N LYS A 78 -21.81 -4.89 2.05
CA LYS A 78 -22.53 -3.62 1.82
C LYS A 78 -22.17 -2.98 0.47
N ILE A 79 -20.91 -3.05 0.07
CA ILE A 79 -20.47 -2.54 -1.23
C ILE A 79 -21.04 -3.38 -2.36
N ILE A 80 -20.99 -4.71 -2.23
CA ILE A 80 -21.50 -5.64 -3.23
C ILE A 80 -23.03 -5.50 -3.40
N GLU A 81 -23.78 -5.43 -2.30
CA GLU A 81 -25.22 -5.20 -2.34
C GLU A 81 -25.55 -3.89 -3.07
N LYS A 82 -24.83 -2.80 -2.76
CA LYS A 82 -25.02 -1.52 -3.47
C LYS A 82 -24.71 -1.64 -4.96
N LEU A 83 -23.69 -2.39 -5.36
CA LEU A 83 -23.38 -2.64 -6.78
C LEU A 83 -24.51 -3.42 -7.47
N ILE A 84 -25.11 -4.41 -6.78
CA ILE A 84 -26.24 -5.23 -7.26
C ILE A 84 -27.49 -4.34 -7.42
N ASP A 85 -27.86 -3.58 -6.40
CA ASP A 85 -29.05 -2.71 -6.39
C ASP A 85 -29.00 -1.69 -7.53
N LEU A 86 -27.81 -1.15 -7.79
CA LEU A 86 -27.56 -0.20 -8.88
C LEU A 86 -27.31 -0.90 -10.22
N LYS A 87 -27.35 -2.23 -10.28
CA LYS A 87 -27.20 -3.04 -11.51
C LYS A 87 -25.89 -2.71 -12.27
N PHE A 88 -24.76 -2.60 -11.56
CA PHE A 88 -23.44 -2.50 -12.19
C PHE A 88 -23.11 -3.78 -12.93
N SER A 89 -22.63 -3.68 -14.17
CA SER A 89 -22.36 -4.81 -15.05
C SER A 89 -20.94 -5.38 -14.85
N ARG A 90 -20.61 -6.45 -15.59
CA ARG A 90 -19.25 -7.03 -15.61
C ARG A 90 -18.19 -6.10 -16.20
N ASP A 91 -18.61 -5.16 -17.04
CA ASP A 91 -17.71 -4.20 -17.68
C ASP A 91 -17.46 -2.95 -16.79
N SER A 92 -17.92 -3.00 -15.54
CA SER A 92 -17.75 -1.91 -14.58
C SER A 92 -16.30 -1.83 -14.09
N LEU A 93 -15.87 -0.60 -13.80
CA LEU A 93 -14.59 -0.30 -13.16
C LEU A 93 -14.81 0.19 -11.73
N ILE A 94 -14.19 -0.48 -10.76
CA ILE A 94 -14.04 0.06 -9.42
C ILE A 94 -12.82 0.97 -9.38
N VAL A 95 -13.00 2.21 -8.92
CA VAL A 95 -11.90 3.15 -8.63
C VAL A 95 -11.77 3.28 -7.12
N SER A 96 -10.64 2.86 -6.57
CA SER A 96 -10.35 3.04 -5.14
C SER A 96 -9.50 4.27 -4.88
N PHE A 97 -9.83 5.05 -3.83
CA PHE A 97 -9.11 6.23 -3.42
C PHE A 97 -8.91 6.26 -1.90
N GLY A 98 -7.69 6.00 -1.45
CA GLY A 98 -7.35 5.90 -0.03
C GLY A 98 -6.04 5.19 0.24
N GLY A 99 -5.80 4.82 1.49
CA GLY A 99 -4.65 4.01 1.90
C GLY A 99 -4.81 2.52 1.61
N GLY A 100 -3.90 1.69 2.12
CA GLY A 100 -3.87 0.23 1.90
C GLY A 100 -5.18 -0.48 2.26
N ILE A 101 -5.85 -0.07 3.33
CA ILE A 101 -7.17 -0.61 3.71
C ILE A 101 -8.20 -0.42 2.58
N THR A 102 -8.18 0.74 1.94
CA THR A 102 -9.12 1.04 0.84
C THR A 102 -8.76 0.27 -0.43
N THR A 103 -7.48 0.16 -0.77
CA THR A 103 -7.04 -0.61 -1.94
C THR A 103 -7.34 -2.09 -1.79
N ASP A 104 -7.06 -2.66 -0.61
CA ASP A 104 -7.31 -4.07 -0.31
C ASP A 104 -8.81 -4.42 -0.35
N LEU A 105 -9.64 -3.61 0.31
CA LEU A 105 -11.10 -3.80 0.35
C LEU A 105 -11.69 -3.69 -1.06
N ALA A 106 -11.32 -2.65 -1.82
CA ALA A 106 -11.81 -2.44 -3.18
C ALA A 106 -11.36 -3.55 -4.14
N GLY A 107 -10.11 -3.97 -4.04
CA GLY A 107 -9.57 -5.09 -4.82
C GLY A 107 -10.27 -6.40 -4.48
N PHE A 108 -10.55 -6.66 -3.20
CA PHE A 108 -11.31 -7.84 -2.78
C PHE A 108 -12.74 -7.84 -3.34
N VAL A 109 -13.47 -6.72 -3.20
CA VAL A 109 -14.81 -6.57 -3.80
C VAL A 109 -14.75 -6.80 -5.31
N ALA A 110 -13.78 -6.19 -6.00
CA ALA A 110 -13.60 -6.37 -7.44
C ALA A 110 -13.30 -7.82 -7.83
N SER A 111 -12.64 -8.59 -6.95
CA SER A 111 -12.31 -9.99 -7.23
C SER A 111 -13.51 -10.92 -7.15
N VAL A 112 -14.51 -10.60 -6.32
CA VAL A 112 -15.66 -11.49 -6.05
C VAL A 112 -16.95 -11.04 -6.73
N TYR A 113 -17.16 -9.72 -6.93
CA TYR A 113 -18.35 -9.22 -7.60
C TYR A 113 -18.42 -9.72 -9.05
N LEU A 114 -19.55 -10.36 -9.43
CA LEU A 114 -19.77 -10.99 -10.72
C LEU A 114 -18.63 -11.93 -11.19
N ARG A 115 -17.90 -12.54 -10.25
CA ARG A 115 -16.70 -13.39 -10.45
C ARG A 115 -15.48 -12.63 -10.97
N GLY A 116 -15.47 -11.32 -10.82
CA GLY A 116 -14.32 -10.45 -11.12
C GLY A 116 -14.66 -9.34 -12.10
N ILE A 117 -14.48 -8.09 -11.65
CA ILE A 117 -14.56 -6.88 -12.47
C ILE A 117 -13.24 -6.11 -12.42
N GLU A 118 -13.06 -5.09 -13.24
CA GLU A 118 -11.85 -4.26 -13.21
C GLU A 118 -11.76 -3.41 -11.94
N VAL A 119 -10.53 -3.20 -11.47
CA VAL A 119 -10.23 -2.27 -10.36
C VAL A 119 -9.03 -1.41 -10.72
N MET A 120 -9.08 -0.12 -10.37
CA MET A 120 -7.97 0.82 -10.46
C MET A 120 -7.70 1.42 -9.08
N HIS A 121 -6.43 1.58 -8.72
CA HIS A 121 -6.05 2.15 -7.43
C HIS A 121 -5.47 3.57 -7.57
N ILE A 122 -5.92 4.47 -6.68
CA ILE A 122 -5.34 5.80 -6.45
C ILE A 122 -4.89 5.83 -4.97
N PRO A 123 -3.69 5.28 -4.67
CA PRO A 123 -3.19 5.20 -3.30
C PRO A 123 -2.81 6.58 -2.76
N THR A 124 -3.23 6.86 -1.52
CA THR A 124 -3.04 8.18 -0.90
C THR A 124 -2.08 8.19 0.28
N THR A 125 -1.66 7.03 0.77
CA THR A 125 -0.61 6.91 1.79
C THR A 125 0.68 6.44 1.16
N LEU A 126 1.82 6.82 1.74
CA LEU A 126 3.13 6.38 1.24
C LEU A 126 3.23 4.85 1.21
N LEU A 127 2.77 4.18 2.29
CA LEU A 127 2.71 2.72 2.37
C LEU A 127 1.91 2.11 1.20
N ALA A 128 0.75 2.67 0.86
CA ALA A 128 -0.03 2.16 -0.24
C ALA A 128 0.60 2.45 -1.61
N GLN A 129 1.28 3.57 -1.77
CA GLN A 129 1.97 3.93 -3.01
C GLN A 129 3.14 2.99 -3.33
N VAL A 130 3.90 2.58 -2.32
CA VAL A 130 5.10 1.75 -2.54
C VAL A 130 4.84 0.26 -2.36
N ASP A 131 3.76 -0.11 -1.66
CA ASP A 131 3.51 -1.51 -1.30
C ASP A 131 2.07 -1.97 -1.57
N ALA A 132 1.07 -1.59 -0.78
CA ALA A 132 -0.23 -2.25 -0.76
C ALA A 132 -1.00 -2.22 -2.10
N SER A 133 -0.83 -1.20 -2.95
CA SER A 133 -1.51 -1.11 -4.25
C SER A 133 -0.86 -1.93 -5.37
N VAL A 134 0.28 -2.57 -5.12
CA VAL A 134 1.09 -3.27 -6.12
C VAL A 134 1.18 -4.76 -5.81
N GLY A 135 0.96 -5.61 -6.83
CA GLY A 135 1.15 -7.06 -6.71
C GLY A 135 -0.11 -7.85 -6.42
N GLY A 136 -1.29 -7.22 -6.48
CA GLY A 136 -2.58 -7.87 -6.55
C GLY A 136 -3.06 -8.60 -5.30
N LYS A 137 -2.32 -8.59 -4.19
CA LYS A 137 -2.83 -9.11 -2.92
C LYS A 137 -3.96 -8.22 -2.44
N THR A 138 -5.16 -8.75 -2.30
CA THR A 138 -6.34 -8.05 -1.80
C THR A 138 -7.00 -8.86 -0.71
N GLY A 139 -7.66 -8.22 0.23
CA GLY A 139 -8.29 -8.99 1.29
C GLY A 139 -8.90 -8.16 2.40
N VAL A 140 -9.59 -8.86 3.27
CA VAL A 140 -10.26 -8.32 4.43
C VAL A 140 -9.91 -9.12 5.68
N ASN A 141 -10.17 -8.53 6.83
CA ASN A 141 -9.89 -9.14 8.12
C ASN A 141 -10.99 -10.13 8.49
N SER A 142 -10.61 -11.21 9.14
CA SER A 142 -11.51 -12.04 9.93
C SER A 142 -11.67 -11.46 11.33
N LYS A 143 -12.59 -12.00 12.13
CA LYS A 143 -12.77 -11.57 13.53
C LYS A 143 -11.50 -11.75 14.39
N LYS A 144 -10.64 -12.71 14.04
CA LYS A 144 -9.46 -13.08 14.84
C LYS A 144 -8.13 -12.64 14.22
N PHE A 145 -8.05 -12.57 12.90
CA PHE A 145 -6.78 -12.37 12.20
C PHE A 145 -6.93 -11.37 11.05
N LYS A 146 -5.87 -10.62 10.76
CA LYS A 146 -5.78 -9.73 9.60
C LYS A 146 -5.55 -10.53 8.32
N ASN A 147 -6.10 -10.03 7.20
CA ASN A 147 -5.79 -10.44 5.82
C ASN A 147 -6.00 -11.94 5.50
N MET A 148 -6.75 -12.68 6.33
CA MET A 148 -6.94 -14.13 6.12
C MET A 148 -7.97 -14.47 5.04
N ILE A 149 -8.78 -13.51 4.65
CA ILE A 149 -9.79 -13.67 3.61
C ILE A 149 -9.39 -12.77 2.46
N GLY A 150 -8.99 -13.35 1.34
CA GLY A 150 -8.49 -12.54 0.23
C GLY A 150 -8.40 -13.27 -1.09
N ALA A 151 -7.98 -12.53 -2.09
CA ALA A 151 -7.76 -13.02 -3.44
C ALA A 151 -6.56 -12.31 -4.08
N PHE A 152 -6.00 -12.92 -5.12
CA PHE A 152 -5.09 -12.23 -6.02
C PHE A 152 -5.92 -11.57 -7.12
N LYS A 153 -5.97 -10.24 -7.12
CA LYS A 153 -6.64 -9.43 -8.14
C LYS A 153 -5.71 -8.31 -8.59
N GLN A 154 -5.08 -8.48 -9.74
CA GLN A 154 -4.25 -7.42 -10.31
C GLN A 154 -5.11 -6.24 -10.73
N PRO A 155 -4.69 -4.99 -10.45
CA PRO A 155 -5.42 -3.81 -10.89
C PRO A 155 -5.25 -3.59 -12.40
N ALA A 156 -6.23 -2.93 -13.03
CA ALA A 156 -6.08 -2.42 -14.39
C ALA A 156 -5.02 -1.31 -14.48
N ALA A 157 -4.87 -0.54 -13.42
CA ALA A 157 -3.77 0.42 -13.26
C ALA A 157 -3.63 0.90 -11.81
N VAL A 158 -2.45 1.48 -11.50
CA VAL A 158 -2.21 2.23 -10.26
C VAL A 158 -1.78 3.65 -10.62
N LEU A 159 -2.48 4.66 -10.07
CA LEU A 159 -2.14 6.07 -10.25
C LEU A 159 -1.50 6.63 -8.97
N ILE A 160 -0.19 6.72 -8.94
CA ILE A 160 0.60 7.23 -7.80
C ILE A 160 0.80 8.74 -7.98
N ASP A 161 -0.05 9.53 -7.31
CA ASP A 161 0.04 10.98 -7.28
C ASP A 161 0.56 11.45 -5.92
N THR A 162 1.80 11.93 -5.88
CA THR A 162 2.48 12.34 -4.65
C THR A 162 1.87 13.59 -4.01
N CYS A 163 1.01 14.33 -4.69
CA CYS A 163 0.31 15.46 -4.11
C CYS A 163 -0.56 15.06 -2.89
N PHE A 164 -1.05 13.83 -2.84
CA PHE A 164 -1.86 13.35 -1.71
C PHE A 164 -1.05 13.13 -0.43
N LEU A 165 0.26 12.97 -0.52
CA LEU A 165 1.13 12.79 0.64
C LEU A 165 1.28 14.07 1.48
N LYS A 166 0.99 15.25 0.91
CA LYS A 166 1.13 16.54 1.61
C LYS A 166 0.23 16.65 2.84
N SER A 167 -0.89 15.95 2.86
CA SER A 167 -1.84 15.91 3.98
C SER A 167 -1.58 14.78 4.98
N LEU A 168 -0.60 13.92 4.71
CA LEU A 168 -0.32 12.76 5.53
C LEU A 168 0.42 13.18 6.81
N SER A 169 0.06 12.55 7.95
CA SER A 169 0.79 12.77 9.20
C SER A 169 2.21 12.20 9.13
N LYS A 170 3.13 12.75 9.93
CA LYS A 170 4.51 12.25 10.03
C LYS A 170 4.55 10.76 10.37
N ARG A 171 3.65 10.29 11.24
CA ARG A 171 3.55 8.87 11.63
C ARG A 171 3.18 7.98 10.45
N HIS A 172 2.25 8.40 9.60
CA HIS A 172 1.86 7.65 8.41
C HIS A 172 2.91 7.72 7.29
N LEU A 173 3.67 8.83 7.20
CA LEU A 173 4.83 8.90 6.31
C LEU A 173 5.91 7.92 6.77
N ALA A 174 6.25 7.90 8.07
CA ALA A 174 7.20 6.96 8.65
C ALA A 174 6.82 5.50 8.33
N ALA A 175 5.54 5.16 8.46
CA ALA A 175 5.03 3.83 8.11
C ALA A 175 5.30 3.46 6.64
N GLY A 176 5.23 4.41 5.70
CA GLY A 176 5.57 4.13 4.31
C GLY A 176 7.08 4.04 4.05
N TYR A 177 7.87 4.81 4.78
CA TYR A 177 9.33 4.72 4.69
C TYR A 177 9.85 3.35 5.13
N SER A 178 9.19 2.64 6.06
CA SER A 178 9.62 1.28 6.43
C SER A 178 9.67 0.34 5.22
N GLU A 179 8.72 0.44 4.30
CA GLU A 179 8.70 -0.36 3.08
C GLU A 179 9.77 0.06 2.08
N ILE A 180 10.02 1.37 1.93
CA ILE A 180 11.11 1.85 1.07
C ILE A 180 12.47 1.38 1.60
N ILE A 181 12.69 1.44 2.93
CA ILE A 181 13.90 0.93 3.59
C ILE A 181 14.01 -0.59 3.37
N LYS A 182 12.92 -1.33 3.54
CA LYS A 182 12.89 -2.78 3.29
C LYS A 182 13.31 -3.09 1.85
N HIS A 183 12.71 -2.44 0.85
CA HIS A 183 13.05 -2.65 -0.55
C HIS A 183 14.52 -2.32 -0.84
N ALA A 184 15.05 -1.25 -0.24
CA ALA A 184 16.46 -0.90 -0.37
C ALA A 184 17.39 -1.95 0.26
N LEU A 185 17.04 -2.49 1.43
CA LEU A 185 17.84 -3.50 2.12
C LEU A 185 17.90 -4.85 1.37
N ILE A 186 16.82 -5.22 0.68
CA ILE A 186 16.80 -6.48 -0.06
C ILE A 186 17.42 -6.38 -1.46
N GLU A 187 17.37 -5.22 -2.14
CA GLU A 187 17.65 -5.20 -3.58
C GLU A 187 18.54 -4.04 -4.06
N ASP A 188 18.59 -2.88 -3.37
CA ASP A 188 19.19 -1.68 -3.98
C ASP A 188 20.05 -0.82 -3.02
N LYS A 189 21.37 -1.03 -3.08
CA LYS A 189 22.36 -0.24 -2.32
C LYS A 189 22.33 1.27 -2.66
N ASN A 190 21.98 1.63 -3.92
CA ASN A 190 21.88 3.04 -4.32
C ASN A 190 20.66 3.70 -3.68
N LEU A 191 19.55 2.96 -3.52
CA LEU A 191 18.38 3.45 -2.80
C LEU A 191 18.71 3.67 -1.32
N LEU A 192 19.50 2.78 -0.68
CA LEU A 192 20.00 3.00 0.69
C LEU A 192 20.79 4.30 0.80
N SER A 193 21.73 4.56 -0.11
CA SER A 193 22.52 5.78 -0.12
C SER A 193 21.65 7.03 -0.30
N LYS A 194 20.61 6.97 -1.13
CA LYS A 194 19.66 8.08 -1.31
C LYS A 194 18.85 8.33 -0.03
N LEU A 195 18.43 7.29 0.68
CA LEU A 195 17.72 7.39 1.95
C LEU A 195 18.61 8.02 3.04
N ASP A 196 19.90 7.69 3.07
CA ASP A 196 20.86 8.28 4.01
C ASP A 196 20.97 9.80 3.86
N ASN A 197 20.81 10.34 2.66
CA ASN A 197 20.91 11.77 2.37
C ASN A 197 19.55 12.49 2.32
N PHE A 198 18.43 11.76 2.34
CA PHE A 198 17.11 12.34 2.15
C PHE A 198 16.64 13.17 3.36
N ASP A 199 16.15 14.40 3.08
CA ASP A 199 15.47 15.26 4.05
C ASP A 199 13.95 14.97 4.02
N GLN A 200 13.44 14.42 5.12
CA GLN A 200 12.04 13.99 5.25
C GLN A 200 11.01 15.14 5.32
N ASN A 201 11.45 16.39 5.34
CA ASN A 201 10.53 17.53 5.33
C ASN A 201 9.94 17.75 3.93
N ILE A 202 8.91 16.96 3.57
CA ILE A 202 8.26 16.99 2.25
C ILE A 202 7.58 18.33 1.92
N LYS A 203 7.45 19.26 2.89
CA LYS A 203 6.94 20.61 2.65
C LYS A 203 8.02 21.56 2.13
N LYS A 204 9.30 21.22 2.30
CA LYS A 204 10.42 21.98 1.75
C LYS A 204 10.45 21.84 0.23
N LYS A 205 10.75 22.95 -0.45
CA LYS A 205 10.84 22.98 -1.93
C LYS A 205 11.83 21.91 -2.44
N GLY A 206 11.42 21.12 -3.39
CA GLY A 206 12.22 20.04 -3.99
C GLY A 206 12.05 18.67 -3.35
N ASN A 207 11.82 18.58 -2.03
CA ASN A 207 11.79 17.30 -1.34
C ASN A 207 10.64 16.38 -1.79
N ILE A 208 9.51 16.92 -2.22
CA ILE A 208 8.42 16.10 -2.79
C ILE A 208 8.84 15.44 -4.10
N THR A 209 9.67 16.10 -4.90
CA THR A 209 10.20 15.55 -6.15
C THR A 209 11.20 14.44 -5.85
N GLU A 210 12.07 14.64 -4.85
CA GLU A 210 13.02 13.63 -4.39
C GLU A 210 12.28 12.41 -3.82
N LEU A 211 11.26 12.61 -2.96
CA LEU A 211 10.40 11.54 -2.47
C LEU A 211 9.72 10.80 -3.62
N SER A 212 9.25 11.50 -4.65
CA SER A 212 8.65 10.88 -5.84
C SER A 212 9.62 9.94 -6.54
N ASN A 213 10.91 10.29 -6.61
CA ASN A 213 11.95 9.42 -7.15
C ASN A 213 12.19 8.18 -6.27
N LEU A 214 12.24 8.34 -4.93
CA LEU A 214 12.36 7.22 -4.00
C LEU A 214 11.17 6.25 -4.14
N ILE A 215 9.94 6.78 -4.22
CA ILE A 215 8.72 6.01 -4.45
C ILE A 215 8.84 5.21 -5.75
N ARG A 216 9.26 5.84 -6.85
CA ARG A 216 9.38 5.18 -8.15
C ARG A 216 10.39 4.04 -8.12
N ILE A 217 11.56 4.24 -7.50
CA ILE A 217 12.58 3.20 -7.37
C ILE A 217 12.05 2.04 -6.53
N SER A 218 11.51 2.34 -5.35
CA SER A 218 10.95 1.35 -4.42
C SER A 218 9.82 0.54 -5.04
N THR A 219 8.88 1.21 -5.72
CA THR A 219 7.76 0.54 -6.42
C THR A 219 8.27 -0.34 -7.57
N LYS A 220 9.33 0.07 -8.29
CA LYS A 220 9.93 -0.74 -9.35
C LYS A 220 10.57 -2.01 -8.79
N ILE A 221 11.26 -1.93 -7.66
CA ILE A 221 11.82 -3.11 -6.97
C ILE A 221 10.70 -4.10 -6.67
N LYS A 222 9.62 -3.64 -6.01
CA LYS A 222 8.48 -4.50 -5.73
C LYS A 222 7.85 -5.08 -6.99
N ALA A 223 7.64 -4.27 -8.01
CA ALA A 223 7.06 -4.71 -9.29
C ALA A 223 7.90 -5.83 -9.92
N ASN A 224 9.22 -5.66 -9.98
CA ASN A 224 10.14 -6.68 -10.53
C ASN A 224 10.05 -8.01 -9.78
N ILE A 225 9.97 -7.97 -8.44
CA ILE A 225 9.83 -9.18 -7.62
C ILE A 225 8.45 -9.84 -7.86
N VAL A 226 7.38 -9.05 -7.97
CA VAL A 226 6.03 -9.55 -8.27
C VAL A 226 5.95 -10.16 -9.67
N GLU A 227 6.64 -9.60 -10.66
CA GLU A 227 6.72 -10.15 -12.02
C GLU A 227 7.35 -11.55 -12.05
N GLN A 228 8.36 -11.78 -11.19
CA GLN A 228 9.04 -13.08 -11.08
C GLN A 228 8.22 -14.11 -10.29
N ASP A 229 7.43 -13.66 -9.32
CA ASP A 229 6.68 -14.53 -8.43
C ASP A 229 5.35 -13.90 -8.01
N GLU A 230 4.36 -13.96 -8.87
CA GLU A 230 3.04 -13.35 -8.64
C GLU A 230 2.37 -13.89 -7.36
N ARG A 231 2.52 -15.20 -7.08
CA ARG A 231 1.76 -15.89 -6.03
C ARG A 231 2.55 -16.18 -4.76
N GLU A 232 3.76 -15.58 -4.64
CA GLU A 232 4.60 -15.71 -3.44
C GLU A 232 4.96 -17.18 -3.08
N LYS A 233 5.46 -17.87 -4.06
CA LYS A 233 5.92 -19.26 -3.90
C LYS A 233 7.45 -19.37 -3.75
N SER A 234 8.19 -18.30 -4.02
CA SER A 234 9.65 -18.28 -4.05
C SER A 234 10.24 -16.90 -3.70
N VAL A 235 10.79 -16.16 -4.67
CA VAL A 235 11.53 -14.90 -4.46
C VAL A 235 10.70 -13.77 -3.83
N ARG A 236 9.39 -13.78 -4.01
CA ARG A 236 8.51 -12.78 -3.39
C ARG A 236 8.52 -12.87 -1.85
N ALA A 237 8.93 -14.00 -1.28
CA ALA A 237 9.12 -14.15 0.15
C ALA A 237 10.16 -13.16 0.72
N TYR A 238 11.12 -12.65 -0.09
CA TYR A 238 12.07 -11.62 0.35
C TYR A 238 11.36 -10.33 0.79
N LEU A 239 10.20 -10.02 0.21
CA LEU A 239 9.39 -8.88 0.64
C LEU A 239 8.86 -9.02 2.08
N ASN A 240 8.98 -10.20 2.69
CA ASN A 240 8.62 -10.44 4.09
C ASN A 240 9.79 -10.19 5.07
N PHE A 241 10.90 -9.59 4.63
CA PHE A 241 11.98 -9.21 5.54
C PHE A 241 11.45 -8.32 6.67
N GLY A 242 11.63 -8.76 7.91
CA GLY A 242 11.08 -8.13 9.12
C GLY A 242 9.61 -8.44 9.41
N HIS A 243 8.83 -8.96 8.46
CA HIS A 243 7.38 -9.15 8.62
C HIS A 243 7.00 -10.25 9.60
N THR A 244 7.80 -11.32 9.73
CA THR A 244 7.54 -12.38 10.71
C THR A 244 7.46 -11.82 12.12
N PHE A 245 8.44 -11.01 12.52
CA PHE A 245 8.45 -10.32 13.81
C PHE A 245 7.37 -9.24 13.89
N ALA A 246 7.15 -8.48 12.81
CA ALA A 246 6.15 -7.43 12.77
C ALA A 246 4.73 -7.98 13.01
N HIS A 247 4.34 -9.06 12.34
CA HIS A 247 3.03 -9.68 12.51
C HIS A 247 2.84 -10.25 13.93
N ALA A 248 3.89 -10.83 14.51
CA ALA A 248 3.85 -11.30 15.89
C ALA A 248 3.63 -10.13 16.86
N ILE A 249 4.36 -9.01 16.69
CA ILE A 249 4.18 -7.77 17.48
C ILE A 249 2.75 -7.22 17.33
N GLU A 250 2.23 -7.10 16.09
CA GLU A 250 0.87 -6.63 15.84
C GLU A 250 -0.17 -7.53 16.53
N SER A 251 0.02 -8.84 16.49
CA SER A 251 -0.87 -9.83 17.12
C SER A 251 -0.88 -9.68 18.64
N VAL A 252 0.30 -9.66 19.29
CA VAL A 252 0.44 -9.48 20.73
C VAL A 252 -0.19 -8.19 21.22
N GLN A 253 -0.10 -7.11 20.42
CA GLN A 253 -0.72 -5.82 20.72
C GLN A 253 -2.21 -5.74 20.36
N SER A 254 -2.83 -6.84 19.92
CA SER A 254 -4.22 -6.85 19.46
C SER A 254 -4.51 -5.72 18.45
N PHE A 255 -3.51 -5.38 17.64
CA PHE A 255 -3.55 -4.33 16.60
C PHE A 255 -3.86 -2.90 17.11
N LYS A 256 -3.64 -2.62 18.39
CA LYS A 256 -3.92 -1.32 19.03
C LYS A 256 -2.67 -0.49 19.36
N GLY A 257 -1.48 -1.01 19.11
CA GLY A 257 -0.20 -0.37 19.47
C GLY A 257 0.51 0.29 18.30
N LEU A 258 1.57 -0.36 17.86
CA LEU A 258 2.31 0.07 16.67
C LEU A 258 1.45 -0.06 15.42
N ASN A 259 1.55 0.89 14.50
CA ASN A 259 1.01 0.67 13.16
C ASN A 259 1.90 -0.30 12.37
N HIS A 260 1.42 -0.78 11.23
CA HIS A 260 2.14 -1.77 10.41
C HIS A 260 3.59 -1.39 10.12
N GLY A 261 3.85 -0.19 9.61
CA GLY A 261 5.22 0.25 9.29
C GLY A 261 6.11 0.41 10.52
N GLU A 262 5.56 0.82 11.66
CA GLU A 262 6.28 0.85 12.94
C GLU A 262 6.66 -0.57 13.38
N ALA A 263 5.74 -1.53 13.28
CA ALA A 263 6.00 -2.93 13.58
C ALA A 263 7.05 -3.53 12.62
N VAL A 264 6.97 -3.22 11.33
CA VAL A 264 7.98 -3.63 10.32
C VAL A 264 9.35 -3.02 10.63
N GLY A 265 9.41 -1.76 11.09
CA GLY A 265 10.65 -1.14 11.54
C GLY A 265 11.34 -1.93 12.65
N VAL A 266 10.60 -2.27 13.71
CA VAL A 266 11.12 -3.14 14.79
C VAL A 266 11.48 -4.53 14.25
N GLY A 267 10.62 -5.11 13.42
CA GLY A 267 10.83 -6.44 12.84
C GLY A 267 12.10 -6.52 11.98
N MET A 268 12.40 -5.48 11.20
CA MET A 268 13.66 -5.41 10.44
C MET A 268 14.88 -5.35 11.36
N VAL A 269 14.81 -4.64 12.49
CA VAL A 269 15.90 -4.63 13.47
C VAL A 269 16.09 -6.01 14.10
N CYS A 270 15.00 -6.73 14.44
CA CYS A 270 15.06 -8.10 14.95
C CYS A 270 15.67 -9.06 13.92
N ALA A 271 15.23 -9.01 12.67
CA ALA A 271 15.78 -9.84 11.59
C ALA A 271 17.26 -9.53 11.30
N ALA A 272 17.66 -8.26 11.31
CA ALA A 272 19.06 -7.87 11.18
C ALA A 272 19.90 -8.33 12.38
N LYS A 273 19.37 -8.29 13.62
CA LYS A 273 20.06 -8.81 14.80
C LYS A 273 20.25 -10.32 14.71
N LEU A 274 19.25 -11.05 14.24
CA LEU A 274 19.37 -12.49 13.98
C LEU A 274 20.46 -12.77 12.93
N SER A 275 20.47 -12.00 11.84
CA SER A 275 21.51 -12.11 10.80
C SER A 275 22.92 -11.86 11.35
N LEU A 276 23.08 -10.89 12.26
CA LEU A 276 24.34 -10.64 12.96
C LEU A 276 24.75 -11.84 13.84
N LEU A 277 23.82 -12.39 14.62
CA LEU A 277 24.08 -13.55 15.48
C LEU A 277 24.46 -14.80 14.69
N LEU A 278 23.91 -14.94 13.48
CA LEU A 278 24.23 -16.03 12.53
C LEU A 278 25.49 -15.76 11.69
N GLY A 279 26.19 -14.65 11.93
CA GLY A 279 27.39 -14.27 11.17
C GLY A 279 27.16 -13.93 9.70
N LYS A 280 25.90 -13.59 9.32
CA LYS A 280 25.53 -13.22 7.93
C LYS A 280 25.82 -11.76 7.61
N ILE A 281 25.84 -10.90 8.63
CA ILE A 281 26.25 -9.50 8.57
C ILE A 281 27.17 -9.18 9.73
N ASN A 282 27.98 -8.12 9.61
CA ASN A 282 28.82 -7.63 10.68
C ASN A 282 28.13 -6.56 11.55
N SER A 283 28.78 -6.15 12.66
CA SER A 283 28.23 -5.15 13.58
C SER A 283 28.01 -3.79 12.93
N GLN A 284 28.90 -3.38 12.01
CA GLN A 284 28.76 -2.08 11.31
C GLN A 284 27.53 -2.07 10.40
N GLU A 285 27.26 -3.16 9.70
CA GLU A 285 26.07 -3.31 8.86
C GLU A 285 24.80 -3.29 9.70
N PHE A 286 24.78 -4.00 10.84
CA PHE A 286 23.66 -3.97 11.78
C PHE A 286 23.38 -2.55 12.29
N ASP A 287 24.41 -1.84 12.74
CA ASP A 287 24.28 -0.49 13.28
C ASP A 287 23.81 0.51 12.21
N LYS A 288 24.27 0.34 10.98
CA LYS A 288 23.81 1.13 9.84
C LYS A 288 22.31 0.92 9.56
N ILE A 289 21.84 -0.32 9.54
CA ILE A 289 20.41 -0.66 9.36
C ILE A 289 19.58 -0.01 10.47
N LYS A 290 19.99 -0.20 11.73
CA LYS A 290 19.29 0.35 12.90
C LYS A 290 19.25 1.88 12.90
N SER A 291 20.35 2.54 12.52
CA SER A 291 20.46 3.98 12.41
C SER A 291 19.55 4.54 11.33
N LEU A 292 19.48 3.87 10.16
CA LEU A 292 18.60 4.26 9.08
C LEU A 292 17.12 4.18 9.49
N ILE A 293 16.71 3.10 10.13
CA ILE A 293 15.33 2.93 10.63
C ILE A 293 14.99 4.04 11.63
N LYS A 294 15.89 4.34 12.58
CA LYS A 294 15.73 5.44 13.55
C LYS A 294 15.65 6.80 12.87
N LYS A 295 16.47 7.06 11.84
CA LYS A 295 16.45 8.30 11.06
C LYS A 295 15.06 8.61 10.51
N PHE A 296 14.32 7.59 10.07
CA PHE A 296 12.96 7.75 9.54
C PHE A 296 11.86 7.73 10.61
N ASN A 297 12.20 8.04 11.87
CA ASN A 297 11.27 8.10 13.00
C ASN A 297 10.49 6.80 13.24
N LEU A 298 11.09 5.67 12.89
CA LEU A 298 10.55 4.34 13.16
C LEU A 298 11.13 3.81 14.48
N PRO A 299 10.35 3.08 15.28
CA PRO A 299 10.86 2.45 16.50
C PRO A 299 11.87 1.34 16.16
N THR A 300 12.87 1.20 17.02
CA THR A 300 13.94 0.19 16.89
C THR A 300 14.03 -0.76 18.08
N LYS A 301 13.07 -0.66 18.99
CA LYS A 301 12.95 -1.52 20.19
C LYS A 301 11.54 -2.06 20.28
N LEU A 302 11.40 -3.22 20.88
CA LEU A 302 10.10 -3.77 21.23
C LEU A 302 9.37 -2.82 22.18
N PRO A 303 8.05 -2.63 22.02
CA PRO A 303 7.25 -1.92 23.00
C PRO A 303 7.30 -2.60 24.38
N ALA A 304 7.24 -1.82 25.45
CA ALA A 304 7.32 -2.33 26.81
C ALA A 304 6.21 -3.35 27.17
N ASN A 305 5.08 -3.28 26.47
CA ASN A 305 3.96 -4.22 26.63
C ASN A 305 4.06 -5.48 25.74
N CYS A 306 5.18 -5.67 25.03
CA CYS A 306 5.44 -6.85 24.24
C CYS A 306 6.51 -7.70 24.95
N GLU A 307 6.08 -8.79 25.55
CA GLU A 307 7.00 -9.78 26.12
C GLU A 307 7.68 -10.57 24.98
N PRO A 308 9.03 -10.65 24.95
CA PRO A 308 9.73 -11.38 23.88
C PRO A 308 9.30 -12.84 23.73
N ALA A 309 8.93 -13.51 24.82
CA ALA A 309 8.46 -14.90 24.80
C ALA A 309 7.10 -15.11 24.09
N LYS A 310 6.39 -14.03 23.78
CA LYS A 310 5.10 -14.06 23.06
C LYS A 310 5.24 -13.70 21.57
N ILE A 311 6.44 -13.34 21.15
CA ILE A 311 6.81 -12.98 19.78
C ILE A 311 7.60 -14.13 19.13
#